data_5f57a62d96d26bbf1be21a4278755562
#
_entry.id   5f57a62d96d26bbf1be21a4278755562
#
_cell.length_a   1.000
_cell.length_b   1.000
_cell.length_c   1.000
_cell.angle_alpha   90.00
_cell.angle_beta   90.00
_cell.angle_gamma   90.00
#
_symmetry.space_group_name_H-M   'P 1'
#
loop_
_entity.id
_entity.type
_entity.pdbx_description
1 polymer ?
#
loop_
_entity_poly.entity_id
_entity_poly.type
_entity_poly.pdbx_seq_one_letter_code
_entity_poly.pdbx_strand_id
1 'polypeptide(L)'
;MLRILSVVGFAALSYAYPTSDLVTSLDQQPDISFGLYSGYVGIPNTQKQIHYMAALSQRNPTSDPIIIWFNGGPGCSSMLGWAQEHGPYSLDDGQTQFAKNEYSWNNEANVFYVESPAGVGFSICPDKSECAFDDNNSADDNLQAVLAIL
;
A
#
# COMPACT_ATOMS: atom_id res chain seq x y z
N MET A 1 -28.78 -8.54 -44.73
CA MET A 1 -28.75 -8.10 -43.30
C MET A 1 -27.42 -8.50 -42.71
N LEU A 2 -26.50 -7.55 -42.60
CA LEU A 2 -25.14 -7.75 -42.07
C LEU A 2 -25.21 -7.47 -40.57
N ARG A 3 -24.99 -8.51 -39.73
CA ARG A 3 -24.90 -8.34 -38.24
C ARG A 3 -23.46 -8.00 -37.93
N ILE A 4 -23.21 -6.75 -37.53
CA ILE A 4 -21.93 -6.31 -36.96
C ILE A 4 -21.90 -6.82 -35.53
N LEU A 5 -21.04 -7.81 -35.25
CA LEU A 5 -20.72 -8.23 -33.87
C LEU A 5 -19.67 -7.26 -33.34
N SER A 6 -20.09 -6.33 -32.48
CA SER A 6 -19.15 -5.49 -31.73
C SER A 6 -18.52 -6.32 -30.63
N VAL A 7 -17.28 -6.74 -30.81
CA VAL A 7 -16.48 -7.31 -29.73
C VAL A 7 -15.98 -6.14 -28.90
N VAL A 8 -16.61 -5.91 -27.76
CA VAL A 8 -16.05 -5.03 -26.72
C VAL A 8 -14.93 -5.80 -26.03
N GLY A 9 -13.70 -5.53 -26.47
CA GLY A 9 -12.53 -6.05 -25.77
C GLY A 9 -12.39 -5.35 -24.41
N PHE A 10 -12.66 -6.04 -23.32
CA PHE A 10 -12.20 -5.62 -22.02
C PHE A 10 -10.67 -5.76 -21.99
N ALA A 11 -9.96 -4.65 -22.10
CA ALA A 11 -8.55 -4.62 -21.73
C ALA A 11 -8.48 -4.89 -20.22
N ALA A 12 -8.02 -6.07 -19.84
CA ALA A 12 -7.64 -6.32 -18.48
C ALA A 12 -6.44 -5.40 -18.17
N LEU A 13 -6.66 -4.36 -17.37
CA LEU A 13 -5.59 -3.58 -16.78
C LEU A 13 -4.82 -4.53 -15.86
N SER A 14 -3.74 -5.10 -16.36
CA SER A 14 -2.78 -5.79 -15.49
C SER A 14 -2.04 -4.70 -14.71
N TYR A 15 -2.37 -4.53 -13.45
CA TYR A 15 -1.57 -3.71 -12.53
C TYR A 15 -0.20 -4.38 -12.39
N ALA A 16 0.77 -3.87 -13.12
CA ALA A 16 2.15 -4.32 -13.00
C ALA A 16 2.85 -3.40 -12.00
N TYR A 17 2.85 -3.80 -10.73
CA TYR A 17 3.66 -3.12 -9.73
C TYR A 17 5.14 -3.25 -10.06
N PRO A 18 5.99 -2.25 -9.73
CA PRO A 18 7.42 -2.33 -9.98
C PRO A 18 8.01 -3.58 -9.35
N THR A 19 8.72 -4.38 -10.14
CA THR A 19 9.39 -5.58 -9.63
C THR A 19 10.48 -5.27 -8.61
N SER A 20 11.00 -4.03 -8.61
CA SER A 20 11.91 -3.51 -7.60
C SER A 20 11.31 -3.45 -6.20
N ASP A 21 9.99 -3.31 -6.11
CA ASP A 21 9.27 -3.16 -4.85
C ASP A 21 8.76 -4.50 -4.31
N LEU A 22 8.95 -5.59 -5.07
CA LEU A 22 8.52 -6.92 -4.66
C LEU A 22 9.31 -7.40 -3.44
N VAL A 23 8.60 -7.70 -2.37
CA VAL A 23 9.15 -8.29 -1.14
C VAL A 23 9.02 -9.81 -1.24
N THR A 24 10.14 -10.49 -1.31
CA THR A 24 10.18 -11.97 -1.42
C THR A 24 10.38 -12.66 -0.07
N SER A 25 10.95 -11.95 0.89
CA SER A 25 11.13 -12.44 2.27
C SER A 25 11.30 -11.26 3.23
N LEU A 26 10.86 -11.43 4.46
CA LEU A 26 11.20 -10.58 5.59
C LEU A 26 11.75 -11.48 6.70
N ASP A 27 12.69 -10.98 7.50
CA ASP A 27 13.23 -11.75 8.60
C ASP A 27 12.13 -12.19 9.57
N GLN A 28 12.19 -13.45 9.99
CA GLN A 28 11.36 -14.01 11.05
C GLN A 28 9.84 -13.96 10.82
N GLN A 29 9.41 -14.00 9.57
CA GLN A 29 8.00 -14.14 9.24
C GLN A 29 7.71 -15.48 8.53
N PRO A 30 6.43 -15.91 8.53
CA PRO A 30 5.97 -17.03 7.70
C PRO A 30 6.19 -16.76 6.20
N ASP A 31 6.28 -17.82 5.41
CA ASP A 31 6.42 -17.72 3.96
C ASP A 31 5.32 -16.85 3.35
N ILE A 32 5.70 -15.98 2.41
CA ILE A 32 4.79 -15.12 1.67
C ILE A 32 4.16 -15.95 0.54
N SER A 33 2.82 -16.08 0.58
CA SER A 33 2.05 -16.84 -0.43
C SER A 33 1.25 -15.94 -1.38
N PHE A 34 1.43 -14.63 -1.30
CA PHE A 34 0.72 -13.59 -2.07
C PHE A 34 1.70 -12.51 -2.51
N GLY A 35 1.27 -11.62 -3.41
CA GLY A 35 2.08 -10.46 -3.79
C GLY A 35 2.22 -9.49 -2.62
N LEU A 36 3.45 -9.29 -2.15
CA LEU A 36 3.79 -8.28 -1.15
C LEU A 36 4.77 -7.30 -1.78
N TYR A 37 4.48 -6.01 -1.66
CA TYR A 37 5.31 -4.94 -2.24
C TYR A 37 5.57 -3.87 -1.19
N SER A 38 6.77 -3.30 -1.23
CA SER A 38 7.16 -2.15 -0.39
C SER A 38 7.96 -1.19 -1.24
N GLY A 39 7.49 0.04 -1.36
CA GLY A 39 8.10 1.01 -2.26
C GLY A 39 7.81 2.46 -1.89
N TYR A 40 8.25 3.34 -2.77
CA TYR A 40 8.10 4.77 -2.61
C TYR A 40 7.47 5.40 -3.84
N VAL A 41 6.58 6.36 -3.62
CA VAL A 41 6.09 7.26 -4.66
C VAL A 41 6.48 8.70 -4.35
N GLY A 42 7.02 9.38 -5.35
CA GLY A 42 7.40 10.79 -5.24
C GLY A 42 6.20 11.71 -5.37
N ILE A 43 6.16 12.78 -4.55
CA ILE A 43 5.15 13.83 -4.69
C ILE A 43 5.65 14.86 -5.69
N PRO A 44 4.91 15.15 -6.79
CA PRO A 44 5.34 16.02 -7.85
C PRO A 44 5.79 17.41 -7.37
N ASN A 45 6.87 17.92 -7.94
CA ASN A 45 7.46 19.23 -7.64
C ASN A 45 7.97 19.41 -6.19
N THR A 46 8.17 18.33 -5.47
CA THR A 46 8.74 18.30 -4.11
C THR A 46 9.85 17.25 -4.03
N GLN A 47 10.54 17.20 -2.88
CA GLN A 47 11.48 16.11 -2.57
C GLN A 47 10.84 15.03 -1.68
N LYS A 48 9.55 15.14 -1.42
CA LYS A 48 8.81 14.18 -0.59
C LYS A 48 8.69 12.83 -1.29
N GLN A 49 8.83 11.76 -0.52
CA GLN A 49 8.55 10.40 -0.96
C GLN A 49 7.62 9.72 0.05
N ILE A 50 6.51 9.25 -0.41
CA ILE A 50 5.54 8.51 0.41
C ILE A 50 5.84 7.02 0.28
N HIS A 51 6.10 6.39 1.40
CA HIS A 51 6.25 4.95 1.48
C HIS A 51 4.89 4.26 1.46
N TYR A 52 4.81 3.13 0.79
CA TYR A 52 3.67 2.24 0.85
C TYR A 52 4.09 0.78 1.04
N MET A 53 3.23 0.02 1.71
CA MET A 53 3.26 -1.44 1.73
C MET A 53 1.98 -1.94 1.09
N ALA A 54 2.06 -2.85 0.13
CA ALA A 54 0.90 -3.43 -0.52
C ALA A 54 0.86 -4.94 -0.32
N ALA A 55 -0.23 -5.44 0.26
CA ALA A 55 -0.52 -6.86 0.37
C ALA A 55 -1.67 -7.20 -0.59
N LEU A 56 -1.35 -7.89 -1.68
CA LEU A 56 -2.36 -8.26 -2.68
C LEU A 56 -3.28 -9.35 -2.15
N SER A 57 -4.48 -9.39 -2.70
CA SER A 57 -5.48 -10.40 -2.33
C SER A 57 -4.94 -11.82 -2.48
N GLN A 58 -5.16 -12.63 -1.45
CA GLN A 58 -4.85 -14.05 -1.46
C GLN A 58 -5.87 -14.86 -2.27
N ARG A 59 -7.06 -14.30 -2.53
CA ARG A 59 -8.12 -14.95 -3.31
C ARG A 59 -7.99 -14.68 -4.81
N ASN A 60 -8.10 -13.42 -5.23
CA ASN A 60 -8.00 -13.03 -6.63
C ASN A 60 -7.57 -11.55 -6.78
N PRO A 61 -6.27 -11.26 -6.83
CA PRO A 61 -5.78 -9.88 -6.87
C PRO A 61 -6.22 -9.10 -8.12
N THR A 62 -6.64 -9.77 -9.20
CA THR A 62 -7.05 -9.09 -10.44
C THR A 62 -8.50 -8.61 -10.43
N SER A 63 -9.33 -9.12 -9.54
CA SER A 63 -10.77 -8.80 -9.47
C SER A 63 -11.25 -8.34 -8.11
N ASP A 64 -10.47 -8.57 -7.08
CA ASP A 64 -10.84 -8.18 -5.73
C ASP A 64 -10.67 -6.67 -5.51
N PRO A 65 -11.44 -6.09 -4.59
CA PRO A 65 -11.40 -4.65 -4.35
C PRO A 65 -10.05 -4.17 -3.85
N ILE A 66 -9.81 -2.88 -4.03
CA ILE A 66 -8.65 -2.17 -3.51
C ILE A 66 -9.06 -1.41 -2.26
N ILE A 67 -8.27 -1.52 -1.20
CA ILE A 67 -8.38 -0.76 0.04
C ILE A 67 -7.11 0.07 0.19
N ILE A 68 -7.27 1.37 0.37
CA ILE A 68 -6.18 2.27 0.75
C ILE A 68 -6.35 2.60 2.24
N TRP A 69 -5.35 2.25 3.02
CA TRP A 69 -5.35 2.46 4.46
C TRP A 69 -4.36 3.55 4.87
N PHE A 70 -4.83 4.49 5.67
CA PHE A 70 -4.03 5.49 6.35
C PHE A 70 -4.26 5.38 7.85
N ASN A 71 -3.20 5.18 8.63
CA ASN A 71 -3.35 5.26 10.08
C ASN A 71 -3.63 6.70 10.50
N GLY A 72 -4.45 6.82 11.53
CA GLY A 72 -4.79 8.10 12.14
C GLY A 72 -3.68 8.67 13.01
N GLY A 73 -4.01 9.71 13.75
CA GLY A 73 -3.10 10.36 14.68
C GLY A 73 -3.35 11.87 14.73
N PRO A 74 -2.96 12.70 13.75
CA PRO A 74 -2.10 12.42 12.58
C PRO A 74 -0.67 12.00 12.96
N GLY A 75 -0.02 11.30 12.02
CA GLY A 75 1.41 10.96 12.13
C GLY A 75 1.72 9.58 12.70
N CYS A 76 0.73 8.70 12.90
CA CYS A 76 1.01 7.29 13.17
C CYS A 76 1.34 6.56 11.85
N SER A 77 2.35 5.69 11.93
CA SER A 77 2.75 4.86 10.79
C SER A 77 1.65 3.86 10.41
N SER A 78 1.36 3.73 9.12
CA SER A 78 0.44 2.72 8.61
C SER A 78 0.98 1.29 8.72
N MET A 79 2.26 1.13 9.10
CA MET A 79 2.80 -0.17 9.48
C MET A 79 2.16 -0.72 10.75
N LEU A 80 1.53 0.10 11.58
CA LEU A 80 0.70 -0.37 12.70
C LEU A 80 -0.49 -1.18 12.18
N GLY A 81 -1.25 -0.65 11.22
CA GLY A 81 -2.33 -1.36 10.55
C GLY A 81 -1.86 -2.66 9.89
N TRP A 82 -0.68 -2.61 9.24
CA TRP A 82 -0.10 -3.77 8.58
C TRP A 82 0.36 -4.87 9.55
N ALA A 83 1.01 -4.50 10.68
CA ALA A 83 1.70 -5.44 11.56
C ALA A 83 0.95 -5.76 12.86
N GLN A 84 -0.06 -4.97 13.24
CA GLN A 84 -0.72 -5.12 14.54
C GLN A 84 -2.26 -5.11 14.46
N GLU A 85 -2.85 -4.84 13.28
CA GLU A 85 -4.30 -4.75 13.17
C GLU A 85 -4.83 -5.78 12.16
N HIS A 86 -4.87 -5.43 10.88
CA HIS A 86 -5.56 -6.21 9.85
C HIS A 86 -4.67 -6.64 8.67
N GLY A 87 -3.36 -6.48 8.80
CA GLY A 87 -2.41 -6.96 7.80
C GLY A 87 -2.24 -8.48 7.81
N PRO A 88 -1.44 -9.01 6.87
CA PRO A 88 -1.26 -10.45 6.67
C PRO A 88 -0.54 -11.15 7.82
N TYR A 89 0.17 -10.39 8.61
CA TYR A 89 0.93 -10.87 9.76
C TYR A 89 0.65 -10.03 10.98
N SER A 90 0.86 -10.57 12.17
CA SER A 90 0.79 -9.84 13.44
C SER A 90 2.11 -9.95 14.18
N LEU A 91 2.50 -8.84 14.80
CA LEU A 91 3.65 -8.75 15.70
C LEU A 91 3.18 -8.06 16.98
N ASP A 92 2.81 -8.85 17.97
CA ASP A 92 2.36 -8.33 19.26
C ASP A 92 3.53 -7.86 20.12
N ASP A 93 3.24 -7.01 21.10
CA ASP A 93 4.23 -6.48 22.01
C ASP A 93 5.04 -7.60 22.70
N GLY A 94 6.37 -7.48 22.61
CA GLY A 94 7.30 -8.46 23.17
C GLY A 94 7.56 -9.68 22.28
N GLN A 95 6.91 -9.82 21.16
CA GLN A 95 7.24 -10.84 20.16
C GLN A 95 8.41 -10.40 19.29
N THR A 96 9.19 -11.38 18.83
CA THR A 96 10.32 -11.18 17.91
C THR A 96 10.09 -11.84 16.56
N GLN A 97 8.96 -12.51 16.38
CA GLN A 97 8.59 -13.22 15.15
C GLN A 97 7.16 -12.88 14.77
N PHE A 98 6.96 -12.69 13.49
CA PHE A 98 5.62 -12.49 12.94
C PHE A 98 4.81 -13.80 13.02
N ALA A 99 3.55 -13.68 13.45
CA ALA A 99 2.55 -14.72 13.31
C ALA A 99 1.65 -14.44 12.10
N LYS A 100 1.12 -15.48 11.46
CA LYS A 100 0.14 -15.32 10.41
C LYS A 100 -1.17 -14.82 11.00
N ASN A 101 -1.75 -13.78 10.39
CA ASN A 101 -3.08 -13.29 10.73
C ASN A 101 -4.14 -13.96 9.82
N GLU A 102 -4.91 -14.88 10.36
CA GLU A 102 -5.97 -15.58 9.63
C GLU A 102 -7.15 -14.66 9.25
N TYR A 103 -7.30 -13.51 9.94
CA TYR A 103 -8.35 -12.52 9.71
C TYR A 103 -7.86 -11.33 8.88
N SER A 104 -6.73 -11.47 8.21
CA SER A 104 -6.18 -10.40 7.40
C SER A 104 -7.13 -9.94 6.30
N TRP A 105 -7.20 -8.64 6.10
CA TRP A 105 -8.04 -8.05 5.05
C TRP A 105 -7.57 -8.42 3.64
N ASN A 106 -6.30 -8.75 3.45
CA ASN A 106 -5.84 -9.22 2.16
C ASN A 106 -6.26 -10.66 1.82
N ASN A 107 -7.04 -11.33 2.68
CA ASN A 107 -7.70 -12.57 2.28
C ASN A 107 -8.67 -12.33 1.11
N GLU A 108 -9.29 -11.13 1.02
CA GLU A 108 -10.34 -10.81 0.05
C GLU A 108 -10.19 -9.45 -0.65
N ALA A 109 -9.13 -8.69 -0.38
CA ALA A 109 -8.87 -7.38 -0.96
C ALA A 109 -7.37 -7.15 -1.22
N ASN A 110 -7.05 -6.26 -2.15
CA ASN A 110 -5.70 -5.69 -2.29
C ASN A 110 -5.58 -4.53 -1.32
N VAL A 111 -4.73 -4.62 -0.31
CA VAL A 111 -4.64 -3.61 0.75
C VAL A 111 -3.32 -2.86 0.64
N PHE A 112 -3.41 -1.54 0.54
CA PHE A 112 -2.27 -0.62 0.50
C PHE A 112 -2.21 0.18 1.80
N TYR A 113 -1.13 0.05 2.51
CA TYR A 113 -0.82 0.78 3.74
C TYR A 113 0.08 1.95 3.35
N VAL A 114 -0.46 3.16 3.38
CA VAL A 114 0.23 4.37 2.93
C VAL A 114 0.66 5.18 4.14
N GLU A 115 1.94 5.48 4.25
CA GLU A 115 2.49 6.21 5.38
C GLU A 115 2.45 7.72 5.13
N SER A 116 1.48 8.38 5.73
CA SER A 116 1.20 9.81 5.54
C SER A 116 1.08 10.54 6.89
N PRO A 117 1.48 11.82 6.90
CA PRO A 117 2.16 12.61 5.87
C PRO A 117 3.62 12.21 5.64
N ALA A 118 4.30 12.81 4.65
CA ALA A 118 5.72 12.56 4.39
C ALA A 118 6.56 12.82 5.66
N GLY A 119 7.53 11.92 5.94
CA GLY A 119 8.29 11.92 7.20
C GLY A 119 7.71 11.05 8.29
N VAL A 120 6.52 10.45 8.09
CA VAL A 120 5.95 9.44 8.99
C VAL A 120 6.47 8.07 8.60
N GLY A 121 6.82 7.25 9.60
CA GLY A 121 7.33 5.90 9.38
C GLY A 121 8.54 5.89 8.47
N PHE A 122 8.45 5.20 7.34
CA PHE A 122 9.49 5.15 6.31
C PHE A 122 9.35 6.26 5.25
N SER A 123 8.27 7.05 5.26
CA SER A 123 8.09 8.16 4.32
C SER A 123 9.14 9.25 4.55
N ILE A 124 9.58 9.89 3.47
CA ILE A 124 10.72 10.80 3.47
C ILE A 124 10.27 12.24 3.20
N CYS A 125 10.72 13.17 4.03
CA CYS A 125 10.56 14.62 3.85
C CYS A 125 11.91 15.30 4.11
N PRO A 126 12.80 15.44 3.10
CA PRO A 126 14.15 15.94 3.32
C PRO A 126 14.19 17.46 3.54
N ASP A 127 13.32 18.21 2.87
CA ASP A 127 13.23 19.66 3.03
C ASP A 127 12.28 20.02 4.18
N LYS A 128 12.84 20.52 5.28
CA LYS A 128 12.07 20.89 6.46
C LYS A 128 11.01 21.97 6.19
N SER A 129 11.18 22.80 5.16
CA SER A 129 10.20 23.81 4.77
C SER A 129 8.95 23.19 4.15
N GLU A 130 9.06 21.98 3.62
CA GLU A 130 7.95 21.20 3.05
C GLU A 130 7.28 20.26 4.06
N CYS A 131 7.84 20.11 5.26
CA CYS A 131 7.39 19.15 6.27
C CYS A 131 6.45 19.74 7.33
N ALA A 132 5.87 20.90 7.07
CA ALA A 132 4.77 21.46 7.88
C ALA A 132 3.44 21.05 7.25
N PHE A 133 2.69 20.20 7.95
CA PHE A 133 1.46 19.60 7.42
C PHE A 133 0.21 20.20 8.03
N ASP A 134 -0.80 20.35 7.19
CA ASP A 134 -2.18 20.62 7.53
C ASP A 134 -3.11 19.69 6.74
N ASP A 135 -4.42 19.79 6.96
CA ASP A 135 -5.38 18.90 6.31
C ASP A 135 -5.37 19.05 4.77
N ASN A 136 -5.14 20.25 4.25
CA ASN A 136 -5.20 20.50 2.81
C ASN A 136 -3.97 19.91 2.10
N ASN A 137 -2.76 20.28 2.57
CA ASN A 137 -1.54 19.80 1.92
C ASN A 137 -1.33 18.29 2.10
N SER A 138 -1.79 17.72 3.24
CA SER A 138 -1.78 16.28 3.45
C SER A 138 -2.75 15.55 2.51
N ALA A 139 -3.95 16.12 2.28
CA ALA A 139 -4.91 15.56 1.35
C ALA A 139 -4.41 15.60 -0.10
N ASP A 140 -3.75 16.69 -0.50
CA ASP A 140 -3.16 16.83 -1.83
C ASP A 140 -2.01 15.81 -2.03
N ASP A 141 -1.09 15.71 -1.08
CA ASP A 141 0.00 14.72 -1.12
C ASP A 141 -0.55 13.28 -1.19
N ASN A 142 -1.58 12.97 -0.37
CA ASN A 142 -2.21 11.66 -0.36
C ASN A 142 -2.90 11.33 -1.70
N LEU A 143 -3.58 12.30 -2.30
CA LEU A 143 -4.17 12.12 -3.62
C LEU A 143 -3.11 11.79 -4.67
N GLN A 144 -2.00 12.55 -4.70
CA GLN A 144 -0.90 12.30 -5.63
C GLN A 144 -0.27 10.92 -5.39
N ALA A 145 -0.06 10.55 -4.13
CA ALA A 145 0.48 9.23 -3.78
C ALA A 145 -0.43 8.09 -4.24
N VAL A 146 -1.74 8.19 -3.97
CA VAL A 146 -2.72 7.17 -4.40
C VAL A 146 -2.77 7.05 -5.91
N LEU A 147 -2.79 8.17 -6.65
CA LEU A 147 -2.79 8.16 -8.12
C LEU A 147 -1.50 7.58 -8.72
N ALA A 148 -0.39 7.66 -8.00
CA ALA A 148 0.88 7.09 -8.44
C ALA A 148 1.03 5.58 -8.10
N ILE A 149 0.31 5.11 -7.08
CA ILE A 149 0.28 3.70 -6.66
C ILE A 149 -0.67 2.88 -7.56
N LEU A 150 -1.79 3.46 -7.99
CA LEU A 150 -2.84 2.80 -8.79
C LEU A 150 -2.62 2.93 -10.30
#